data_28f179a3c5ae9a75c7f7b5008a9f81e3
#
_entry.id   28f179a3c5ae9a75c7f7b5008a9f81e3
#
_cell.length_a   1.000
_cell.length_b   1.000
_cell.length_c   1.000
_cell.angle_alpha   90.00
_cell.angle_beta   90.00
_cell.angle_gamma   90.00
#
_symmetry.space_group_name_H-M   'P 1'
#
loop_
_entity.id
_entity.type
_entity.pdbx_description
1 polymer ?
#
loop_
_entity_poly.entity_id
_entity_poly.type
_entity_poly.pdbx_seq_one_letter_code
_entity_poly.pdbx_strand_id
1 'polypeptide(L)'
;MNGKSVLGMIFANIHEEALDSLTAMRTMGSVPFCSRFRLIDFPLSNLVESGVTKIGVVTNANFRSLMDHIGTGKPWDLSRKSDGLFLLPPFSAGSTSIWGNRIDAIFGNMNFLHQSHQTYVLMTDCNNIVNIDYSKLFDAHEKSGADITIVGVKSKMPKNIGSVLCFDKVDENGKITEM
;
A
#
# COMPACT_ATOMS: atom_id res chain seq x y z
N MET A 1 5.55 8.94 17.03
CA MET A 1 5.55 9.53 15.66
C MET A 1 4.15 9.97 15.26
N ASN A 2 3.99 11.01 14.46
CA ASN A 2 2.67 11.48 14.04
C ASN A 2 2.36 10.95 12.64
N GLY A 3 1.16 10.38 12.40
CA GLY A 3 0.72 9.90 11.09
C GLY A 3 0.81 10.94 9.96
N LYS A 4 0.79 12.23 10.29
CA LYS A 4 1.01 13.33 9.33
C LYS A 4 2.42 13.39 8.74
N SER A 5 3.42 12.79 9.40
CA SER A 5 4.78 12.68 8.87
C SER A 5 4.97 11.46 7.97
N VAL A 6 3.91 10.68 7.75
CA VAL A 6 3.92 9.45 6.97
C VAL A 6 3.10 9.63 5.70
N LEU A 7 3.69 9.29 4.56
CA LEU A 7 3.02 9.12 3.27
C LEU A 7 2.57 7.67 3.15
N GLY A 8 1.27 7.43 2.94
CA GLY A 8 0.77 6.09 2.61
C GLY A 8 0.91 5.81 1.11
N MET A 9 1.41 4.64 0.74
CA MET A 9 1.38 4.12 -0.63
C MET A 9 0.68 2.77 -0.64
N ILE A 10 -0.43 2.66 -1.37
CA ILE A 10 -1.19 1.42 -1.52
C ILE A 10 -1.01 0.91 -2.94
N PHE A 11 -0.56 -0.34 -3.09
CA PHE A 11 -0.45 -0.99 -4.39
C PHE A 11 -1.75 -1.76 -4.68
N ALA A 12 -2.51 -1.29 -5.67
CA ALA A 12 -3.85 -1.79 -5.97
C ALA A 12 -3.89 -2.93 -7.00
N ASN A 13 -2.78 -3.21 -7.67
CA ASN A 13 -2.69 -4.16 -8.80
C ASN A 13 -1.70 -5.32 -8.56
N ILE A 14 -1.32 -5.61 -7.32
CA ILE A 14 -0.35 -6.67 -7.05
C ILE A 14 -1.08 -7.99 -6.85
N HIS A 15 -0.51 -9.07 -7.40
CA HIS A 15 -1.05 -10.43 -7.34
C HIS A 15 -2.43 -10.61 -7.99
N GLU A 16 -2.73 -9.86 -9.04
CA GLU A 16 -4.01 -9.97 -9.78
C GLU A 16 -4.28 -11.38 -10.31
N GLU A 17 -3.22 -12.11 -10.68
CA GLU A 17 -3.26 -13.50 -11.16
C GLU A 17 -3.91 -14.46 -10.14
N ALA A 18 -3.81 -14.16 -8.85
CA ALA A 18 -4.38 -15.00 -7.81
C ALA A 18 -5.92 -15.04 -7.80
N LEU A 19 -6.59 -14.04 -8.38
CA LEU A 19 -8.04 -13.93 -8.43
C LEU A 19 -8.63 -14.10 -9.84
N ASP A 20 -7.79 -14.39 -10.84
CA ASP A 20 -8.14 -14.75 -12.22
C ASP A 20 -9.35 -13.96 -12.78
N SER A 21 -10.51 -14.59 -12.90
CA SER A 21 -11.72 -13.99 -13.48
C SER A 21 -12.22 -12.75 -12.73
N LEU A 22 -11.95 -12.61 -11.44
CA LEU A 22 -12.37 -11.46 -10.65
C LEU A 22 -11.57 -10.20 -10.98
N THR A 23 -10.33 -10.36 -11.45
CA THR A 23 -9.43 -9.26 -11.81
C THR A 23 -9.29 -9.03 -13.32
N ALA A 24 -9.93 -9.86 -14.15
CA ALA A 24 -9.88 -9.76 -15.62
C ALA A 24 -10.27 -8.37 -16.15
N MET A 25 -11.23 -7.69 -15.52
CA MET A 25 -11.77 -6.40 -15.96
C MET A 25 -11.62 -5.29 -14.90
N ARG A 26 -10.91 -5.55 -13.81
CA ARG A 26 -10.74 -4.59 -12.70
C ARG A 26 -9.47 -4.87 -11.92
N THR A 27 -8.96 -3.85 -11.22
CA THR A 27 -7.83 -3.99 -10.31
C THR A 27 -8.19 -4.85 -9.09
N MET A 28 -7.21 -5.49 -8.49
CA MET A 28 -7.33 -6.21 -7.21
C MET A 28 -8.03 -5.35 -6.15
N GLY A 29 -7.60 -4.09 -5.99
CA GLY A 29 -8.17 -3.17 -5.01
C GLY A 29 -9.67 -2.89 -5.20
N SER A 30 -10.20 -3.05 -6.41
CA SER A 30 -11.62 -2.82 -6.70
C SER A 30 -12.50 -4.07 -6.59
N VAL A 31 -11.93 -5.22 -6.21
CA VAL A 31 -12.70 -6.46 -6.02
C VAL A 31 -13.66 -6.29 -4.84
N PRO A 32 -14.98 -6.57 -5.02
CA PRO A 32 -15.96 -6.50 -3.95
C PRO A 32 -15.67 -7.50 -2.84
N PHE A 33 -15.84 -7.06 -1.60
CA PHE A 33 -15.67 -7.88 -0.41
C PHE A 33 -16.74 -7.54 0.64
N CYS A 34 -17.30 -8.53 1.30
CA CYS A 34 -18.33 -8.35 2.32
C CYS A 34 -19.47 -7.40 1.89
N SER A 35 -20.10 -7.70 0.73
CA SER A 35 -21.23 -6.98 0.16
C SER A 35 -20.91 -5.61 -0.42
N ARG A 36 -20.71 -4.57 0.38
CA ARG A 36 -20.55 -3.17 -0.07
C ARG A 36 -19.11 -2.67 -0.13
N PHE A 37 -18.19 -3.36 0.53
CA PHE A 37 -16.79 -2.97 0.59
C PHE A 37 -16.02 -3.47 -0.63
N ARG A 38 -14.85 -2.90 -0.83
CA ARG A 38 -13.82 -3.40 -1.75
C ARG A 38 -12.52 -3.63 -0.99
N LEU A 39 -11.62 -4.41 -1.53
CA LEU A 39 -10.36 -4.73 -0.86
C LEU A 39 -9.57 -3.47 -0.46
N ILE A 40 -9.59 -2.43 -1.28
CA ILE A 40 -8.90 -1.15 -1.02
C ILE A 40 -9.40 -0.43 0.24
N ASP A 41 -10.65 -0.65 0.65
CA ASP A 41 -11.25 0.07 1.79
C ASP A 41 -10.54 -0.26 3.10
N PHE A 42 -10.01 -1.47 3.25
CA PHE A 42 -9.32 -1.91 4.46
C PHE A 42 -8.00 -1.18 4.69
N PRO A 43 -7.02 -1.18 3.75
CA PRO A 43 -5.80 -0.43 3.96
C PRO A 43 -6.03 1.08 4.00
N LEU A 44 -7.00 1.64 3.25
CA LEU A 44 -7.35 3.05 3.36
C LEU A 44 -7.83 3.41 4.78
N SER A 45 -8.73 2.62 5.34
CA SER A 45 -9.25 2.85 6.69
C SER A 45 -8.16 2.72 7.75
N ASN A 46 -7.31 1.68 7.68
CA ASN A 46 -6.20 1.51 8.62
C ASN A 46 -5.21 2.69 8.59
N LEU A 47 -4.87 3.19 7.39
CA LEU A 47 -3.98 4.33 7.24
C LEU A 47 -4.58 5.61 7.84
N VAL A 48 -5.84 5.88 7.54
CA VAL A 48 -6.53 7.09 8.01
C VAL A 48 -6.75 7.05 9.53
N GLU A 49 -7.15 5.91 10.08
CA GLU A 49 -7.28 5.70 11.52
C GLU A 49 -5.95 5.87 12.26
N SER A 50 -4.84 5.54 11.60
CA SER A 50 -3.48 5.79 12.12
C SER A 50 -2.99 7.22 11.91
N GLY A 51 -3.84 8.13 11.42
CA GLY A 51 -3.55 9.56 11.27
C GLY A 51 -2.82 9.94 9.98
N VAL A 52 -2.68 9.03 9.02
CA VAL A 52 -2.08 9.33 7.71
C VAL A 52 -3.05 10.17 6.89
N THR A 53 -2.59 11.32 6.41
CA THR A 53 -3.43 12.31 5.71
C THR A 53 -3.13 12.42 4.21
N LYS A 54 -2.02 11.87 3.76
CA LYS A 54 -1.63 11.85 2.34
C LYS A 54 -1.41 10.41 1.89
N ILE A 55 -2.20 9.96 0.91
CA ILE A 55 -2.17 8.57 0.44
C ILE A 55 -2.12 8.55 -1.08
N GLY A 56 -1.13 7.86 -1.64
CA GLY A 56 -1.03 7.52 -3.05
C GLY A 56 -1.52 6.10 -3.29
N VAL A 57 -2.46 5.92 -4.21
CA VAL A 57 -2.91 4.61 -4.67
C VAL A 57 -2.29 4.32 -6.02
N VAL A 58 -1.29 3.45 -6.01
CA VAL A 58 -0.58 3.03 -7.22
C VAL A 58 -1.45 2.02 -7.96
N THR A 59 -1.68 2.30 -9.23
CA THR A 59 -2.52 1.46 -10.09
C THR A 59 -1.77 1.06 -11.35
N ASN A 60 -2.30 0.05 -12.03
CA ASN A 60 -1.82 -0.40 -13.32
C ASN A 60 -2.96 -0.32 -14.36
N ALA A 61 -3.24 -1.39 -15.09
CA ALA A 61 -4.38 -1.46 -16.00
C ALA A 61 -5.73 -1.57 -15.25
N ASN A 62 -6.84 -1.40 -15.96
CA ASN A 62 -8.22 -1.66 -15.50
C ASN A 62 -8.66 -0.91 -14.21
N PHE A 63 -8.09 0.26 -13.94
CA PHE A 63 -8.32 0.99 -12.67
C PHE A 63 -9.60 1.83 -12.64
N ARG A 64 -10.41 1.89 -13.71
CA ARG A 64 -11.61 2.73 -13.76
C ARG A 64 -12.57 2.42 -12.61
N SER A 65 -12.87 1.15 -12.38
CA SER A 65 -13.77 0.72 -11.29
C SER A 65 -13.23 1.11 -9.91
N LEU A 66 -11.90 1.12 -9.73
CA LEU A 66 -11.26 1.60 -8.51
C LEU A 66 -11.44 3.11 -8.37
N MET A 67 -11.15 3.86 -9.42
CA MET A 67 -11.30 5.32 -9.46
C MET A 67 -12.74 5.75 -9.15
N ASP A 68 -13.73 5.09 -9.73
CA ASP A 68 -15.15 5.38 -9.47
C ASP A 68 -15.53 5.10 -7.99
N HIS A 69 -14.91 4.09 -7.36
CA HIS A 69 -15.18 3.74 -5.97
C HIS A 69 -14.53 4.69 -4.97
N ILE A 70 -13.24 4.95 -5.12
CA ILE A 70 -12.52 5.82 -4.18
C ILE A 70 -12.87 7.31 -4.37
N GLY A 71 -13.26 7.70 -5.57
CA GLY A 71 -13.63 9.07 -5.91
C GLY A 71 -12.57 10.08 -5.47
N THR A 72 -12.98 11.08 -4.71
CA THR A 72 -12.09 12.09 -4.12
C THR A 72 -11.55 11.71 -2.73
N GLY A 73 -11.80 10.50 -2.25
CA GLY A 73 -11.46 10.09 -0.89
C GLY A 73 -12.35 10.66 0.21
N LYS A 74 -13.50 11.24 -0.14
CA LYS A 74 -14.44 11.86 0.82
C LYS A 74 -14.89 10.91 1.94
N PRO A 75 -15.19 9.63 1.71
CA PRO A 75 -15.56 8.70 2.78
C PRO A 75 -14.49 8.52 3.87
N TRP A 76 -13.24 8.80 3.56
CA TRP A 76 -12.09 8.70 4.47
C TRP A 76 -11.55 10.05 4.91
N ASP A 77 -12.28 11.14 4.71
CA ASP A 77 -11.82 12.51 4.97
C ASP A 77 -10.48 12.85 4.27
N LEU A 78 -10.25 12.28 3.09
CA LEU A 78 -9.07 12.52 2.26
C LEU A 78 -9.30 13.50 1.09
N SER A 79 -10.45 14.18 1.06
CA SER A 79 -10.73 15.22 0.07
C SER A 79 -10.17 16.56 0.55
N ARG A 80 -8.83 16.72 0.47
CA ARG A 80 -8.08 17.85 1.05
C ARG A 80 -7.29 18.61 -0.04
N LYS A 81 -6.92 19.87 0.22
CA LYS A 81 -6.20 20.72 -0.74
C LYS A 81 -4.71 20.38 -0.89
N SER A 82 -4.01 20.13 0.22
CA SER A 82 -2.55 19.91 0.23
C SER A 82 -2.15 18.47 0.43
N ASP A 83 -2.95 17.73 1.18
CA ASP A 83 -2.84 16.29 1.40
C ASP A 83 -4.02 15.60 0.71
N GLY A 84 -4.33 14.36 1.09
CA GLY A 84 -5.49 13.65 0.61
C GLY A 84 -5.17 12.41 -0.21
N LEU A 85 -6.13 11.99 -1.03
CA LEU A 85 -6.05 10.78 -1.85
C LEU A 85 -5.60 11.11 -3.27
N PHE A 86 -4.57 10.43 -3.73
CA PHE A 86 -4.01 10.56 -5.07
C PHE A 86 -4.04 9.21 -5.79
N LEU A 87 -4.62 9.19 -6.98
CA LEU A 87 -4.50 8.03 -7.85
C LEU A 87 -3.24 8.18 -8.70
N LEU A 88 -2.39 7.16 -8.72
CA LEU A 88 -1.09 7.16 -9.38
C LEU A 88 -1.08 6.10 -10.52
N PRO A 89 -1.61 6.45 -11.69
CA PRO A 89 -1.62 5.55 -12.85
C PRO A 89 -0.25 5.50 -13.54
N PRO A 90 0.05 4.43 -14.32
CA PRO A 90 1.38 4.19 -14.89
C PRO A 90 1.87 5.24 -15.89
N PHE A 91 0.97 6.00 -16.48
CA PHE A 91 1.32 6.96 -17.54
C PHE A 91 1.51 8.40 -17.05
N SER A 92 1.51 8.64 -15.75
CA SER A 92 1.52 9.98 -15.17
C SER A 92 2.89 10.69 -15.21
N ALA A 93 3.99 9.97 -15.46
CA ALA A 93 5.36 10.50 -15.37
C ALA A 93 6.20 10.28 -16.64
N GLY A 94 5.58 10.23 -17.81
CA GLY A 94 6.30 9.99 -19.07
C GLY A 94 6.73 8.55 -19.30
N SER A 95 6.37 7.61 -18.42
CA SER A 95 6.53 6.19 -18.64
C SER A 95 5.45 5.69 -19.60
N THR A 96 5.87 4.98 -20.64
CA THR A 96 4.97 4.33 -21.62
C THR A 96 4.69 2.87 -21.27
N SER A 97 5.27 2.36 -20.20
CA SER A 97 5.16 0.97 -19.80
C SER A 97 4.27 0.79 -18.56
N ILE A 98 3.57 -0.33 -18.55
CA ILE A 98 2.89 -0.86 -17.37
C ILE A 98 3.96 -1.29 -16.35
N TRP A 99 3.72 -1.03 -15.06
CA TRP A 99 4.67 -1.41 -14.00
C TRP A 99 4.88 -2.92 -13.97
N GLY A 100 6.12 -3.38 -14.13
CA GLY A 100 6.47 -4.79 -14.03
C GLY A 100 6.53 -5.29 -12.57
N ASN A 101 6.88 -4.38 -11.65
CA ASN A 101 7.04 -4.68 -10.23
C ASN A 101 6.83 -3.41 -9.37
N ARG A 102 6.91 -3.56 -8.03
CA ARG A 102 6.76 -2.43 -7.09
C ARG A 102 7.85 -1.38 -7.25
N ILE A 103 9.06 -1.79 -7.56
CA ILE A 103 10.21 -0.87 -7.70
C ILE A 103 9.98 0.03 -8.91
N ASP A 104 9.57 -0.52 -10.04
CA ASP A 104 9.23 0.25 -11.24
C ASP A 104 8.12 1.26 -10.97
N ALA A 105 7.09 0.83 -10.21
CA ALA A 105 5.99 1.69 -9.83
C ALA A 105 6.44 2.85 -8.90
N ILE A 106 7.36 2.60 -7.98
CA ILE A 106 7.96 3.64 -7.12
C ILE A 106 8.75 4.62 -7.98
N PHE A 107 9.65 4.13 -8.85
CA PHE A 107 10.44 4.98 -9.73
C PHE A 107 9.56 5.81 -10.66
N GLY A 108 8.51 5.26 -11.22
CA GLY A 108 7.55 5.99 -12.06
C GLY A 108 6.78 7.09 -11.31
N ASN A 109 6.72 7.01 -9.99
CA ASN A 109 6.03 7.98 -9.13
C ASN A 109 6.99 8.79 -8.25
N MET A 110 8.30 8.85 -8.58
CA MET A 110 9.29 9.61 -7.80
C MET A 110 8.93 11.08 -7.64
N ASN A 111 8.33 11.71 -8.65
CA ASN A 111 7.87 13.09 -8.55
C ASN A 111 6.84 13.29 -7.43
N PHE A 112 5.91 12.35 -7.26
CA PHE A 112 4.94 12.39 -6.18
C PHE A 112 5.62 12.27 -4.81
N LEU A 113 6.62 11.41 -4.68
CA LEU A 113 7.43 11.27 -3.47
C LEU A 113 8.23 12.54 -3.17
N HIS A 114 8.95 13.10 -4.14
CA HIS A 114 9.75 14.30 -3.96
C HIS A 114 8.93 15.55 -3.65
N GLN A 115 7.71 15.65 -4.16
CA GLN A 115 6.78 16.75 -3.84
C GLN A 115 6.05 16.54 -2.51
N SER A 116 6.26 15.42 -1.84
CA SER A 116 5.67 15.13 -0.54
C SER A 116 6.55 15.67 0.58
N HIS A 117 5.92 16.25 1.59
CA HIS A 117 6.62 16.80 2.77
C HIS A 117 6.78 15.77 3.89
N GLN A 118 6.28 14.57 3.70
CA GLN A 118 6.34 13.49 4.66
C GLN A 118 7.75 12.89 4.72
N THR A 119 8.22 12.61 5.93
CA THR A 119 9.57 12.07 6.17
C THR A 119 9.66 10.58 5.92
N TYR A 120 8.53 9.87 6.09
CA TYR A 120 8.46 8.42 6.01
C TYR A 120 7.44 7.97 4.97
N VAL A 121 7.66 6.79 4.40
CA VAL A 121 6.72 6.15 3.47
C VAL A 121 6.28 4.82 4.05
N LEU A 122 4.97 4.63 4.20
CA LEU A 122 4.38 3.33 4.53
C LEU A 122 3.81 2.70 3.26
N MET A 123 4.31 1.54 2.90
CA MET A 123 3.86 0.78 1.74
C MET A 123 3.00 -0.41 2.18
N THR A 124 1.86 -0.59 1.54
CA THR A 124 0.97 -1.73 1.79
C THR A 124 0.29 -2.17 0.50
N ASP A 125 -0.10 -3.44 0.45
CA ASP A 125 -0.90 -3.98 -0.66
C ASP A 125 -2.39 -3.91 -0.30
N CYS A 126 -3.24 -3.89 -1.30
CA CYS A 126 -4.70 -3.87 -1.10
C CYS A 126 -5.30 -5.24 -0.76
N ASN A 127 -4.56 -6.33 -0.94
CA ASN A 127 -5.02 -7.69 -0.67
C ASN A 127 -4.86 -8.12 0.80
N ASN A 128 -4.30 -7.27 1.66
CA ASN A 128 -4.15 -7.53 3.08
C ASN A 128 -5.38 -7.05 3.85
N ILE A 129 -6.25 -7.97 4.22
CA ILE A 129 -7.43 -7.69 5.04
C ILE A 129 -7.06 -7.91 6.50
N VAL A 130 -6.57 -6.86 7.13
CA VAL A 130 -6.15 -6.85 8.53
C VAL A 130 -6.71 -5.61 9.22
N ASN A 131 -6.91 -5.70 10.53
CA ASN A 131 -7.17 -4.55 11.37
C ASN A 131 -5.85 -4.23 12.11
N ILE A 132 -5.15 -3.19 11.67
CA ILE A 132 -3.85 -2.82 12.18
C ILE A 132 -3.80 -1.33 12.53
N ASP A 133 -3.26 -1.03 13.71
CA ASP A 133 -2.91 0.32 14.14
C ASP A 133 -1.45 0.59 13.77
N TYR A 134 -1.25 1.33 12.70
CA TYR A 134 0.09 1.70 12.24
C TYR A 134 0.81 2.68 13.16
N SER A 135 0.14 3.31 14.13
CA SER A 135 0.82 4.19 15.10
C SER A 135 1.89 3.43 15.88
N LYS A 136 1.60 2.18 16.24
CA LYS A 136 2.57 1.30 16.92
C LYS A 136 3.76 0.92 16.04
N LEU A 137 3.52 0.73 14.74
CA LEU A 137 4.58 0.49 13.77
C LEU A 137 5.47 1.71 13.62
N PHE A 138 4.88 2.91 13.53
CA PHE A 138 5.64 4.16 13.45
C PHE A 138 6.55 4.37 14.66
N ASP A 139 6.02 4.14 15.87
CA ASP A 139 6.80 4.25 17.11
C ASP A 139 7.93 3.22 17.19
N ALA A 140 7.67 2.00 16.71
CA ALA A 140 8.69 0.94 16.66
C ALA A 140 9.80 1.27 15.65
N HIS A 141 9.45 1.78 14.47
CA HIS A 141 10.39 2.20 13.43
C HIS A 141 11.32 3.31 13.94
N GLU A 142 10.74 4.36 14.53
CA GLU A 142 11.49 5.51 15.05
C GLU A 142 12.45 5.10 16.20
N LYS A 143 11.99 4.22 17.09
CA LYS A 143 12.82 3.70 18.19
C LYS A 143 13.95 2.79 17.71
N SER A 144 13.73 2.01 16.67
CA SER A 144 14.74 1.09 16.15
C SER A 144 15.86 1.80 15.40
N GLY A 145 15.62 3.00 14.86
CA GLY A 145 16.52 3.72 13.97
C GLY A 145 16.85 2.97 12.68
N ALA A 146 16.02 2.00 12.29
CA ALA A 146 16.20 1.22 11.07
C ALA A 146 15.78 2.03 9.84
N ASP A 147 16.45 1.82 8.72
CA ASP A 147 16.06 2.45 7.44
C ASP A 147 14.76 1.86 6.90
N ILE A 148 14.53 0.55 7.11
CA ILE A 148 13.34 -0.18 6.66
C ILE A 148 12.83 -1.04 7.81
N THR A 149 11.52 -0.96 8.08
CA THR A 149 10.82 -1.83 9.02
C THR A 149 9.75 -2.61 8.29
N ILE A 150 9.71 -3.92 8.48
CA ILE A 150 8.77 -4.82 7.82
C ILE A 150 7.82 -5.42 8.86
N VAL A 151 6.53 -5.41 8.53
CA VAL A 151 5.51 -6.12 9.32
C VAL A 151 5.41 -7.54 8.80
N GLY A 152 5.68 -8.49 9.66
CA GLY A 152 5.63 -9.91 9.35
C GLY A 152 4.84 -10.71 10.37
N VAL A 153 4.51 -11.93 10.03
CA VAL A 153 3.87 -12.90 10.92
C VAL A 153 4.74 -14.14 11.06
N LYS A 154 4.93 -14.60 12.28
CA LYS A 154 5.61 -15.88 12.52
C LYS A 154 4.62 -17.02 12.26
N SER A 155 4.80 -17.74 11.17
CA SER A 155 3.91 -18.78 10.70
C SER A 155 4.67 -19.90 10.02
N LYS A 156 4.06 -21.10 9.93
CA LYS A 156 4.56 -22.14 9.02
C LYS A 156 4.28 -21.69 7.58
N MET A 157 5.26 -21.83 6.70
CA MET A 157 5.14 -21.49 5.31
C MET A 157 4.00 -22.29 4.65
N PRO A 158 2.98 -21.63 4.08
CA PRO A 158 1.92 -22.32 3.36
C PRO A 158 2.46 -22.95 2.07
N LYS A 159 1.96 -24.12 1.70
CA LYS A 159 2.48 -24.89 0.57
C LYS A 159 2.24 -24.27 -0.83
N ASN A 160 1.38 -23.26 -0.94
CA ASN A 160 0.88 -22.73 -2.23
C ASN A 160 0.91 -21.20 -2.32
N ILE A 161 1.92 -20.54 -1.77
CA ILE A 161 2.01 -19.07 -1.92
C ILE A 161 3.08 -18.74 -2.97
N GLY A 162 2.65 -18.19 -4.08
CA GLY A 162 3.50 -17.92 -5.25
C GLY A 162 4.55 -16.82 -5.05
N SER A 163 4.35 -15.86 -4.13
CA SER A 163 5.37 -14.87 -3.79
C SER A 163 5.22 -14.40 -2.34
N VAL A 164 5.96 -15.04 -1.46
CA VAL A 164 6.07 -14.68 -0.05
C VAL A 164 7.51 -14.28 0.23
N LEU A 165 7.69 -13.15 0.88
CA LEU A 165 8.98 -12.78 1.40
C LEU A 165 9.20 -13.50 2.74
N CYS A 166 10.18 -14.37 2.80
CA CYS A 166 10.53 -15.13 3.99
C CYS A 166 11.84 -14.61 4.58
N PHE A 167 11.89 -14.51 5.89
CA PHE A 167 13.10 -14.17 6.62
C PHE A 167 13.53 -15.39 7.43
N ASP A 168 14.72 -15.91 7.12
CA ASP A 168 15.20 -17.13 7.74
C ASP A 168 15.74 -16.88 9.15
N LYS A 169 16.40 -15.73 9.36
CA LYS A 169 16.93 -15.36 10.66
C LYS A 169 16.60 -13.91 11.03
N VAL A 170 16.04 -13.78 12.21
CA VAL A 170 15.78 -12.51 12.88
C VAL A 170 16.45 -12.57 14.23
N ASP A 171 17.27 -11.57 14.56
CA ASP A 171 17.97 -11.52 15.86
C ASP A 171 17.01 -11.17 17.01
N GLU A 172 17.54 -11.16 18.24
CA GLU A 172 16.78 -10.86 19.46
C GLU A 172 16.19 -9.44 19.47
N ASN A 173 16.75 -8.52 18.68
CA ASN A 173 16.29 -7.14 18.53
C ASN A 173 15.30 -6.96 17.37
N GLY A 174 14.97 -8.04 16.67
CA GLY A 174 14.08 -8.00 15.50
C GLY A 174 14.76 -7.59 14.19
N LYS A 175 16.10 -7.53 14.15
CA LYS A 175 16.84 -7.21 12.92
C LYS A 175 16.95 -8.46 12.05
N ILE A 176 16.58 -8.30 10.77
CA ILE A 176 16.70 -9.35 9.77
C ILE A 176 18.17 -9.50 9.39
N THR A 177 18.71 -10.70 9.54
CA THR A 177 20.11 -11.01 9.24
C THR A 177 20.28 -11.92 8.03
N GLU A 178 19.25 -12.68 7.65
CA GLU A 178 19.22 -13.51 6.46
C GLU A 178 17.80 -13.50 5.83
N MET A 179 17.74 -13.45 4.48
CA MET A 179 16.55 -13.51 3.63
C MET A 179 16.67 -14.65 2.65
#